data_eb89b6cffaec294d262c98e5f6446518
#
_entry.id   eb89b6cffaec294d262c98e5f6446518
#
_cell.length_a   1.000
_cell.length_b   1.000
_cell.length_c   1.000
_cell.angle_alpha   90.00
_cell.angle_beta   90.00
_cell.angle_gamma   90.00
#
_symmetry.space_group_name_H-M   'P 1'
#
loop_
_entity.id
_entity.type
_entity.pdbx_description
1 polymer ?
#
loop_
_entity_poly.entity_id
_entity_poly.type
_entity_poly.pdbx_seq_one_letter_code
_entity_poly.pdbx_strand_id
1 'polypeptide(L)'
;RESGEVLVMMVCGETVYWHETTTRQNPNRIAVLRSSDNGKTWSQWEEITESVYTLFDDSVHGCVQSCFVGSGKILQSKQIKVGSHYRIYAALCARPNGNRVIYSDDFGRTWKALGGPDALPVPNGDRRHGC
;
A
#
# COMPACT_ATOMS: atom_id res chain seq x y z
N ARG A 1 17.34 7.80 1.72
CA ARG A 1 17.93 9.13 1.97
C ARG A 1 19.31 9.27 1.34
N GLU A 2 20.19 8.33 1.58
CA GLU A 2 21.57 8.37 1.07
C GLU A 2 21.66 8.17 -0.45
N SER A 3 20.73 7.42 -1.03
CA SER A 3 20.66 7.18 -2.48
C SER A 3 19.99 8.30 -3.26
N GLY A 4 19.31 9.24 -2.59
CA GLY A 4 18.49 10.25 -3.23
C GLY A 4 17.15 9.73 -3.75
N GLU A 5 16.83 8.46 -3.53
CA GLU A 5 15.56 7.87 -3.93
C GLU A 5 14.42 8.31 -3.02
N VAL A 6 13.32 8.71 -3.63
CA VAL A 6 12.07 9.04 -2.94
C VAL A 6 10.93 8.27 -3.60
N LEU A 7 10.07 7.70 -2.78
CA LEU A 7 8.88 6.99 -3.22
C LEU A 7 7.64 7.68 -2.65
N VAL A 8 6.68 7.97 -3.50
CA VAL A 8 5.35 8.44 -3.11
C VAL A 8 4.32 7.41 -3.55
N MET A 9 3.46 7.02 -2.63
CA MET A 9 2.31 6.17 -2.90
C MET A 9 1.04 6.99 -2.72
N MET A 10 0.10 6.85 -3.65
CA MET A 10 -1.11 7.66 -3.66
C MET A 10 -2.32 6.86 -4.08
N VAL A 11 -3.48 7.37 -3.71
CA VAL A 11 -4.76 6.93 -4.25
C VAL A 11 -5.06 7.72 -5.51
N CYS A 12 -5.59 7.06 -6.51
CA CYS A 12 -5.97 7.70 -7.78
C CYS A 12 -7.27 7.09 -8.32
N GLY A 13 -7.80 7.69 -9.38
CA GLY A 13 -9.04 7.25 -10.03
C GLY A 13 -10.27 8.01 -9.55
N GLU A 14 -11.42 7.56 -10.02
CA GLU A 14 -12.70 8.25 -9.83
C GLU A 14 -13.57 7.62 -8.75
N THR A 15 -13.18 6.44 -8.24
CA THR A 15 -13.96 5.73 -7.23
C THR A 15 -13.73 6.27 -5.84
N VAL A 16 -14.77 6.26 -5.04
CA VAL A 16 -14.72 6.73 -3.64
C VAL A 16 -14.60 5.53 -2.73
N TYR A 17 -13.61 5.55 -1.85
CA TYR A 17 -13.27 4.42 -0.97
C TYR A 17 -14.47 3.81 -0.23
N TRP A 18 -15.29 4.66 0.37
CA TRP A 18 -16.41 4.22 1.22
C TRP A 18 -17.70 3.94 0.46
N HIS A 19 -17.75 4.22 -0.84
CA HIS A 19 -18.97 4.05 -1.61
C HIS A 19 -19.25 2.57 -1.86
N GLU A 20 -20.50 2.16 -1.74
CA GLU A 20 -20.91 0.76 -1.91
C GLU A 20 -20.67 0.22 -3.32
N THR A 21 -20.65 1.11 -4.31
CA THR A 21 -20.35 0.73 -5.70
C THR A 21 -18.87 0.52 -5.97
N THR A 22 -18.01 0.91 -5.03
CA THR A 22 -16.57 0.63 -5.10
C THR A 22 -16.33 -0.78 -4.62
N THR A 23 -15.99 -1.66 -5.56
CA THR A 23 -15.83 -3.10 -5.32
C THR A 23 -14.47 -3.57 -5.84
N ARG A 24 -14.15 -4.85 -5.60
CA ARG A 24 -12.91 -5.46 -6.12
C ARG A 24 -12.80 -5.35 -7.64
N GLN A 25 -13.92 -5.34 -8.37
CA GLN A 25 -13.96 -5.19 -9.83
C GLN A 25 -13.82 -3.73 -10.29
N ASN A 26 -14.14 -2.79 -9.42
CA ASN A 26 -13.98 -1.35 -9.66
C ASN A 26 -13.45 -0.66 -8.40
N PRO A 27 -12.20 -0.98 -7.98
CA PRO A 27 -11.69 -0.53 -6.69
C PRO A 27 -11.12 0.88 -6.75
N ASN A 28 -10.85 1.45 -5.57
CA ASN A 28 -9.89 2.55 -5.46
C ASN A 28 -8.56 2.12 -6.05
N ARG A 29 -7.98 2.97 -6.84
CA ARG A 29 -6.71 2.70 -7.52
C ARG A 29 -5.54 3.25 -6.72
N ILE A 30 -4.43 2.55 -6.80
CA ILE A 30 -3.19 2.92 -6.10
C ILE A 30 -2.09 3.07 -7.14
N ALA A 31 -1.33 4.14 -7.00
CA ALA A 31 -0.20 4.42 -7.87
C ALA A 31 1.02 4.86 -7.06
N VAL A 32 2.18 4.74 -7.67
CA VAL A 32 3.45 5.20 -7.11
C VAL A 32 4.15 6.16 -8.07
N LEU A 33 4.91 7.07 -7.49
CA LEU A 33 5.84 7.96 -8.16
C LEU A 33 7.21 7.77 -7.56
N ARG A 34 8.24 7.87 -8.38
CA ARG A 34 9.63 7.73 -7.95
C ARG A 34 10.46 8.94 -8.34
N SER A 35 11.36 9.31 -7.47
CA SER A 35 12.43 10.26 -7.76
C SER A 35 13.77 9.62 -7.44
N SER A 36 14.79 9.88 -8.22
CA SER A 36 16.17 9.46 -7.96
C SER A 36 17.08 10.61 -7.60
N ASP A 37 16.57 11.83 -7.50
CA ASP A 37 17.34 13.06 -7.31
C ASP A 37 16.79 13.92 -6.14
N ASN A 38 16.39 13.28 -5.06
CA ASN A 38 15.82 13.93 -3.87
C ASN A 38 14.52 14.72 -4.12
N GLY A 39 13.71 14.26 -5.06
CA GLY A 39 12.42 14.88 -5.35
C GLY A 39 12.47 16.06 -6.31
N LYS A 40 13.59 16.30 -6.97
CA LYS A 40 13.71 17.38 -7.97
C LYS A 40 12.98 17.05 -9.26
N THR A 41 13.12 15.82 -9.72
CA THR A 41 12.40 15.30 -10.87
C THR A 41 11.71 13.98 -10.50
N TRP A 42 10.62 13.68 -11.18
CA TRP A 42 9.76 12.54 -10.88
C TRP A 42 9.51 11.70 -12.13
N SER A 43 9.41 10.39 -11.91
CA SER A 43 8.93 9.46 -12.94
C SER A 43 7.47 9.75 -13.30
N GLN A 44 7.00 9.16 -14.38
CA GLN A 44 5.56 9.02 -14.57
C GLN A 44 4.99 8.15 -13.44
N TRP A 45 3.72 8.39 -13.09
CA TRP A 45 3.06 7.55 -12.11
C TRP A 45 2.84 6.14 -12.67
N GLU A 46 3.00 5.16 -11.81
CA GLU A 46 2.82 3.75 -12.12
C GLU A 46 1.66 3.21 -11.29
N GLU A 47 0.64 2.67 -11.95
CA GLU A 47 -0.48 2.06 -11.24
C GLU A 47 -0.09 0.68 -10.72
N ILE A 48 -0.31 0.46 -9.43
CA ILE A 48 -0.01 -0.80 -8.75
C ILE A 48 -1.26 -1.44 -8.14
N THR A 49 -2.44 -1.05 -8.57
CA THR A 49 -3.72 -1.50 -8.00
C THR A 49 -3.81 -3.01 -7.93
N GLU A 50 -3.63 -3.70 -9.05
CA GLU A 50 -3.73 -5.17 -9.07
C GLU A 50 -2.63 -5.84 -8.24
N SER A 51 -1.43 -5.32 -8.27
CA SER A 51 -0.31 -5.84 -7.47
C SER A 51 -0.59 -5.82 -5.97
N VAL A 52 -1.35 -4.82 -5.50
CA VAL A 52 -1.71 -4.69 -4.08
C VAL A 52 -2.95 -5.53 -3.76
N TYR A 53 -4.00 -5.41 -4.52
CA TYR A 53 -5.27 -6.09 -4.23
C TYR A 53 -5.16 -7.62 -4.31
N THR A 54 -4.41 -8.14 -5.26
CA THR A 54 -4.20 -9.59 -5.39
C THR A 54 -3.53 -10.22 -4.18
N LEU A 55 -2.81 -9.45 -3.37
CA LEU A 55 -2.22 -9.94 -2.12
C LEU A 55 -3.26 -10.44 -1.12
N PHE A 56 -4.50 -10.00 -1.25
CA PHE A 56 -5.59 -10.27 -0.30
C PHE A 56 -6.76 -11.05 -0.91
N ASP A 57 -6.69 -11.41 -2.19
CA ASP A 57 -7.79 -12.11 -2.87
C ASP A 57 -8.08 -13.49 -2.28
N ASP A 58 -7.06 -14.17 -1.76
CA ASP A 58 -7.18 -15.50 -1.14
C ASP A 58 -7.44 -15.47 0.37
N SER A 59 -7.73 -14.30 0.93
CA SER A 59 -8.00 -14.17 2.35
C SER A 59 -9.27 -14.92 2.76
N VAL A 60 -9.21 -15.61 3.88
CA VAL A 60 -10.40 -16.25 4.50
C VAL A 60 -11.45 -15.23 4.95
N HIS A 61 -11.06 -13.96 5.09
CA HIS A 61 -11.95 -12.85 5.42
C HIS A 61 -12.63 -12.24 4.19
N GLY A 62 -12.41 -12.81 3.02
CA GLY A 62 -12.86 -12.29 1.73
C GLY A 62 -11.88 -11.27 1.13
N CYS A 63 -12.02 -11.03 -0.16
CA CYS A 63 -11.18 -10.09 -0.86
C CYS A 63 -11.43 -8.63 -0.41
N VAL A 64 -10.42 -7.80 -0.54
CA VAL A 64 -10.55 -6.37 -0.28
C VAL A 64 -11.35 -5.72 -1.41
N GLN A 65 -12.44 -5.05 -1.07
CA GLN A 65 -13.30 -4.38 -2.04
C GLN A 65 -12.75 -3.00 -2.43
N SER A 66 -12.14 -2.35 -1.47
CA SER A 66 -11.50 -1.06 -1.69
C SER A 66 -10.47 -0.82 -0.60
N CYS A 67 -9.38 -0.18 -0.94
CA CYS A 67 -8.42 0.27 0.05
C CYS A 67 -7.79 1.59 -0.36
N PHE A 68 -7.29 2.32 0.61
CA PHE A 68 -6.46 3.48 0.36
C PHE A 68 -5.22 3.45 1.25
N VAL A 69 -4.18 4.10 0.80
CA VAL A 69 -2.95 4.21 1.58
C VAL A 69 -3.15 5.17 2.75
N GLY A 70 -2.63 4.79 3.90
CA GLY A 70 -2.70 5.61 5.10
C GLY A 70 -1.98 6.95 4.92
N SER A 71 -2.52 7.96 5.58
CA SER A 71 -1.90 9.28 5.60
C SER A 71 -0.56 9.22 6.32
N GLY A 72 0.45 9.89 5.79
CA GLY A 72 1.74 10.01 6.44
C GLY A 72 2.88 9.39 5.67
N LYS A 73 3.88 8.94 6.39
CA LYS A 73 5.11 8.41 5.79
C LYS A 73 5.05 6.90 5.66
N ILE A 74 5.54 6.40 4.53
CA ILE A 74 5.96 5.01 4.42
C ILE A 74 7.09 4.80 5.44
N LEU A 75 6.94 3.80 6.30
CA LEU A 75 7.93 3.49 7.32
C LEU A 75 9.09 2.73 6.69
N GLN A 76 10.30 3.23 6.87
CA GLN A 76 11.50 2.50 6.48
C GLN A 76 12.13 1.82 7.69
N SER A 77 12.40 0.53 7.58
CA SER A 77 13.13 -0.22 8.61
C SER A 77 14.55 0.34 8.77
N LYS A 78 15.03 0.32 9.99
CA LYS A 78 16.44 0.63 10.31
C LYS A 78 17.29 -0.63 10.46
N GLN A 79 16.67 -1.80 10.48
CA GLN A 79 17.32 -3.07 10.80
C GLN A 79 17.23 -4.08 9.64
N ILE A 80 16.08 -4.17 8.98
CA ILE A 80 15.87 -5.17 7.93
C ILE A 80 16.32 -4.57 6.60
N LYS A 81 17.36 -5.15 6.05
CA LYS A 81 17.93 -4.76 4.76
C LYS A 81 18.03 -5.98 3.86
N VAL A 82 17.51 -5.88 2.65
CA VAL A 82 17.57 -6.91 1.63
C VAL A 82 18.30 -6.34 0.41
N GLY A 83 19.45 -6.92 0.10
CA GLY A 83 20.32 -6.35 -0.94
C GLY A 83 20.76 -4.92 -0.58
N SER A 84 20.48 -3.98 -1.45
CA SER A 84 20.84 -2.56 -1.27
C SER A 84 19.75 -1.71 -0.60
N HIS A 85 18.57 -2.29 -0.31
CA HIS A 85 17.43 -1.53 0.20
C HIS A 85 16.99 -1.99 1.58
N TYR A 86 16.68 -1.03 2.44
CA TYR A 86 15.96 -1.29 3.68
C TYR A 86 14.49 -1.55 3.38
N ARG A 87 13.91 -2.52 4.11
CA ARG A 87 12.48 -2.83 3.99
C ARG A 87 11.64 -1.59 4.30
N ILE A 88 10.63 -1.37 3.47
CA ILE A 88 9.64 -0.32 3.70
C ILE A 88 8.27 -0.95 3.94
N TYR A 89 7.45 -0.25 4.73
CA TYR A 89 6.10 -0.67 5.09
C TYR A 89 5.11 0.43 4.75
N ALA A 90 3.97 0.04 4.20
CA ALA A 90 2.85 0.94 3.96
C ALA A 90 1.60 0.37 4.62
N ALA A 91 0.88 1.24 5.33
CA ALA A 91 -0.39 0.89 5.92
C ALA A 91 -1.52 1.17 4.93
N LEU A 92 -2.48 0.26 4.88
CA LEU A 92 -3.67 0.36 4.03
C LEU A 92 -4.92 0.30 4.90
N CYS A 93 -5.84 1.22 4.68
CA CYS A 93 -7.21 1.07 5.15
C CYS A 93 -7.98 0.23 4.14
N ALA A 94 -8.46 -0.92 4.56
CA ALA A 94 -9.12 -1.87 3.69
C ALA A 94 -10.59 -2.08 4.09
N ARG A 95 -11.46 -2.17 3.11
CA ARG A 95 -12.87 -2.46 3.29
C ARG A 95 -13.18 -3.83 2.67
N PRO A 96 -13.95 -4.68 3.36
CA PRO A 96 -14.65 -4.46 4.63
C PRO A 96 -13.83 -4.76 5.88
N ASN A 97 -12.66 -5.37 5.77
CA ASN A 97 -12.05 -6.15 6.83
C ASN A 97 -10.98 -5.40 7.64
N GLY A 98 -10.94 -4.09 7.60
CA GLY A 98 -10.03 -3.30 8.43
C GLY A 98 -8.63 -3.12 7.82
N ASN A 99 -7.69 -2.73 8.64
CA ASN A 99 -6.37 -2.30 8.18
C ASN A 99 -5.49 -3.47 7.75
N ARG A 100 -4.63 -3.19 6.78
CA ARG A 100 -3.60 -4.11 6.28
C ARG A 100 -2.26 -3.41 6.27
N VAL A 101 -1.18 -4.19 6.31
CA VAL A 101 0.16 -3.68 6.11
C VAL A 101 0.81 -4.45 4.97
N ILE A 102 1.38 -3.72 4.04
CA ILE A 102 2.21 -4.29 2.98
C ILE A 102 3.65 -3.84 3.17
N TYR A 103 4.58 -4.63 2.69
CA TYR A 103 5.99 -4.29 2.74
C TYR A 103 6.67 -4.55 1.39
N SER A 104 7.77 -3.87 1.19
CA SER A 104 8.63 -4.04 0.03
C SER A 104 10.09 -4.09 0.45
N ASP A 105 10.84 -5.00 -0.18
CA ASP A 105 12.28 -5.17 0.03
C ASP A 105 13.11 -4.59 -1.14
N ASP A 106 12.43 -4.05 -2.15
CA ASP A 106 13.03 -3.49 -3.36
C ASP A 106 12.60 -2.05 -3.62
N PHE A 107 12.37 -1.33 -2.55
CA PHE A 107 11.97 0.08 -2.55
C PHE A 107 10.68 0.33 -3.36
N GLY A 108 9.69 -0.53 -3.15
CA GLY A 108 8.35 -0.36 -3.70
C GLY A 108 8.17 -0.84 -5.14
N ARG A 109 9.09 -1.63 -5.69
CA ARG A 109 8.92 -2.25 -7.00
C ARG A 109 7.99 -3.45 -6.92
N THR A 110 8.13 -4.24 -5.87
CA THR A 110 7.20 -5.34 -5.56
C THR A 110 6.72 -5.23 -4.12
N TRP A 111 5.51 -5.69 -3.85
CA TRP A 111 4.87 -5.61 -2.55
C TRP A 111 4.40 -6.98 -2.09
N LYS A 112 4.42 -7.17 -0.76
CA LYS A 112 3.95 -8.38 -0.10
C LYS A 112 3.07 -8.00 1.08
N ALA A 113 2.11 -8.87 1.41
CA ALA A 113 1.29 -8.70 2.62
C ALA A 113 2.09 -9.11 3.85
N LEU A 114 2.18 -8.23 4.84
CA LEU A 114 2.85 -8.53 6.09
C LEU A 114 2.01 -9.52 6.90
N GLY A 115 2.57 -10.70 7.17
CA GLY A 115 1.86 -11.78 7.84
C GLY A 115 0.91 -12.58 6.93
N GLY A 116 0.95 -12.34 5.62
CA GLY A 116 0.11 -13.01 4.64
C GLY A 116 -1.26 -12.34 4.43
N PRO A 117 -2.13 -12.95 3.61
CA PRO A 117 -3.38 -12.32 3.21
C PRO A 117 -4.41 -12.19 4.35
N ASP A 118 -4.27 -12.97 5.41
CA ASP A 118 -5.24 -13.02 6.51
C ASP A 118 -4.85 -12.18 7.72
N ALA A 119 -3.64 -11.65 7.75
CA ALA A 119 -3.17 -10.89 8.89
C ALA A 119 -3.89 -9.56 9.03
N LEU A 120 -4.48 -9.36 10.19
CA LEU A 120 -5.06 -8.10 10.62
C LEU A 120 -4.14 -7.54 11.71
N PRO A 121 -3.31 -6.54 11.41
CA PRO A 121 -2.35 -6.01 12.39
C PRO A 121 -3.02 -5.38 13.61
N VAL A 122 -4.27 -4.96 13.46
CA VAL A 122 -5.08 -4.44 14.57
C VAL A 122 -6.42 -5.17 14.57
N PRO A 123 -6.63 -6.12 15.49
CA PRO A 123 -7.93 -6.76 15.64
C PRO A 123 -9.02 -5.69 15.88
N ASN A 124 -10.10 -5.76 15.13
CA ASN A 124 -11.20 -4.79 15.22
C ASN A 124 -10.77 -3.33 14.99
N GLY A 125 -9.78 -3.11 14.17
CA GLY A 125 -9.29 -1.78 13.87
C GLY A 125 -10.43 -0.82 13.50
N ASP A 126 -10.45 0.33 14.15
CA ASP A 126 -11.48 1.33 13.90
C ASP A 126 -11.27 1.93 12.51
N ARG A 127 -12.17 1.59 11.62
CA ARG A 127 -12.15 2.06 10.22
C ARG A 127 -12.28 3.58 10.09
N ARG A 128 -12.75 4.25 11.15
CA ARG A 128 -12.97 5.72 11.14
C ARG A 128 -11.68 6.51 11.27
N HIS A 129 -10.64 5.91 11.79
CA HIS A 129 -9.40 6.62 12.10
C HIS A 129 -8.30 6.43 11.07
N GLY A 130 -8.58 5.69 9.99
CA GLY A 130 -7.60 5.47 8.95
C GLY A 130 -6.37 4.70 9.43
N CYS A 131 -5.42 4.60 8.59
CA CYS A 131 -4.19 3.85 8.83
C CYS A 131 -3.07 4.75 9.34
#